data_0971a85febb4fe54c8ba7266b10fd04a
#
_entry.id   0971a85febb4fe54c8ba7266b10fd04a
#
_cell.length_a   1.000
_cell.length_b   1.000
_cell.length_c   1.000
_cell.angle_alpha   90.00
_cell.angle_beta   90.00
_cell.angle_gamma   90.00
#
_symmetry.space_group_name_H-M   'P 1'
#
loop_
_entity.id
_entity.type
_entity.pdbx_description
1 polymer ?
#
loop_
_entity_poly.entity_id
_entity_poly.type
_entity_poly.pdbx_seq_one_letter_code
_entity_poly.pdbx_strand_id
1 'polypeptide(L)'
;MPAQVPPEAQSIGRARGRLSASSLTTFLRCEKQWFLNYRIGLRGPLSPHQVMGIEVEDAFCSILMNRPPVVATLEELQNWLFDLVEKHALDAIEKGKSVFDGALWSDGDFDESFNLELVSQMLRNGILLQLEEVKACHEAGGGVYEFEIPAPCWDKPPHYTQPSKANSMLSWSDEEHHFSDSITWQDAWEIARPWVKDPRNPEPQRMYHPDRWAAGECDLVLRWDGRVRIVDIKMGDGGGKFATSLDSQLNFYAWLWGETHESSCDGLEGWYLTNGLRKIVDVAPLSTEGYRGVHDQMKGWNTDNTLPLESPCDGEAGGCHWCSLSEMPYDSPEITMPCEPLASIPSRVNVKGSLQGSWGPLPNHYGEPVLGAMIQAGAKMVTIEESQPGAYPEMHDSPQNEIYITGALPGVWRRQPRLYLDELSSITSDSDAELTRMGMLRTKANVEGVVLCCSKRDGKRADGRPWSMMSYHLWDGERVAEVVAFGSAINGTILSIRPGMIVKLISAELGWREGLVQLRIDSRTTRIEIKSKA
;
A
#
# COMPACT_ATOMS: atom_id res chain seq x y z
N MET A 1 -20.28 -25.31 -4.67
CA MET A 1 -20.04 -23.87 -4.44
C MET A 1 -18.57 -23.64 -4.66
N PRO A 2 -18.12 -22.63 -5.41
CA PRO A 2 -16.72 -22.29 -5.44
C PRO A 2 -16.30 -21.94 -4.01
N ALA A 3 -15.16 -22.45 -3.58
CA ALA A 3 -14.63 -22.15 -2.26
C ALA A 3 -14.54 -20.62 -2.13
N GLN A 4 -15.18 -20.05 -1.12
CA GLN A 4 -15.00 -18.64 -0.80
C GLN A 4 -13.53 -18.43 -0.56
N VAL A 5 -12.93 -17.53 -1.35
CA VAL A 5 -11.53 -17.13 -1.14
C VAL A 5 -11.45 -16.52 0.24
N PRO A 6 -10.56 -17.02 1.10
CA PRO A 6 -10.41 -16.45 2.44
C PRO A 6 -10.17 -14.94 2.38
N PRO A 7 -10.73 -14.16 3.30
CA PRO A 7 -10.49 -12.71 3.36
C PRO A 7 -9.02 -12.30 3.25
N GLU A 8 -8.13 -13.07 3.83
CA GLU A 8 -6.68 -12.82 3.77
C GLU A 8 -6.10 -13.01 2.37
N ALA A 9 -6.54 -14.03 1.64
CA ALA A 9 -6.08 -14.25 0.27
C ALA A 9 -6.57 -13.17 -0.69
N GLN A 10 -7.71 -12.52 -0.35
CA GLN A 10 -8.25 -11.40 -1.11
C GLN A 10 -7.51 -10.10 -0.86
N SER A 11 -6.76 -10.02 0.23
CA SER A 11 -6.11 -8.80 0.70
C SER A 11 -4.66 -8.66 0.27
N ILE A 12 -4.02 -9.77 -0.06
CA ILE A 12 -2.61 -9.79 -0.40
C ILE A 12 -2.37 -9.00 -1.69
N GLY A 13 -1.71 -7.87 -1.53
CA GLY A 13 -1.21 -7.05 -2.63
C GLY A 13 -2.20 -6.05 -3.23
N ARG A 14 -3.39 -5.80 -2.63
CA ARG A 14 -4.38 -4.92 -3.24
C ARG A 14 -5.18 -4.06 -2.29
N ALA A 15 -4.53 -3.02 -1.90
CA ALA A 15 -5.21 -1.85 -1.35
C ALA A 15 -5.73 -0.91 -2.47
N ARG A 16 -6.26 -1.47 -3.58
CA ARG A 16 -6.78 -0.63 -4.66
C ARG A 16 -8.00 0.10 -4.16
N GLY A 17 -7.95 1.42 -4.23
CA GLY A 17 -9.03 2.28 -3.79
C GLY A 17 -9.36 2.18 -2.30
N ARG A 18 -8.56 1.48 -1.49
CA ARG A 18 -8.76 1.41 -0.05
C ARG A 18 -8.11 2.58 0.66
N LEU A 19 -8.83 3.13 1.62
CA LEU A 19 -8.30 4.12 2.52
C LEU A 19 -7.24 3.47 3.42
N SER A 20 -6.06 4.09 3.52
CA SER A 20 -5.00 3.70 4.45
C SER A 20 -4.51 4.92 5.21
N ALA A 21 -3.87 4.73 6.36
CA ALA A 21 -3.35 5.83 7.16
C ALA A 21 -2.45 6.78 6.35
N SER A 22 -1.49 6.24 5.60
CA SER A 22 -0.58 7.05 4.78
C SER A 22 -1.28 7.75 3.61
N SER A 23 -2.27 7.10 3.00
CA SER A 23 -3.10 7.70 1.95
C SER A 23 -3.95 8.84 2.50
N LEU A 24 -4.62 8.62 3.64
CA LEU A 24 -5.43 9.61 4.35
C LEU A 24 -4.60 10.84 4.71
N THR A 25 -3.48 10.65 5.42
CA THR A 25 -2.63 11.75 5.88
C THR A 25 -2.05 12.55 4.72
N THR A 26 -1.72 11.88 3.61
CA THR A 26 -1.26 12.57 2.40
C THR A 26 -2.37 13.39 1.77
N PHE A 27 -3.59 12.84 1.67
CA PHE A 27 -4.74 13.55 1.08
C PHE A 27 -5.11 14.78 1.90
N LEU A 28 -5.24 14.64 3.22
CA LEU A 28 -5.58 15.75 4.13
C LEU A 28 -4.52 16.86 4.10
N ARG A 29 -3.26 16.53 3.86
CA ARG A 29 -2.17 17.50 3.75
C ARG A 29 -2.13 18.17 2.38
N CYS A 30 -2.26 17.39 1.31
CA CYS A 30 -2.19 17.86 -0.06
C CYS A 30 -2.84 16.85 -1.02
N GLU A 31 -4.03 17.19 -1.53
CA GLU A 31 -4.77 16.33 -2.47
C GLU A 31 -3.98 16.07 -3.76
N LYS A 32 -3.27 17.09 -4.28
CA LYS A 32 -2.40 16.93 -5.45
C LYS A 32 -1.30 15.88 -5.19
N GLN A 33 -0.61 15.97 -4.05
CA GLN A 33 0.41 14.97 -3.69
C GLN A 33 -0.18 13.57 -3.59
N TRP A 34 -1.37 13.45 -3.00
CA TRP A 34 -2.07 12.18 -2.92
C TRP A 34 -2.37 11.64 -4.32
N PHE A 35 -2.92 12.46 -5.22
CA PHE A 35 -3.23 12.07 -6.60
C PHE A 35 -1.98 11.58 -7.34
N LEU A 36 -0.90 12.35 -7.29
CA LEU A 36 0.36 11.99 -7.93
C LEU A 36 0.93 10.67 -7.39
N ASN A 37 0.96 10.51 -6.06
CA ASN A 37 1.60 9.37 -5.41
C ASN A 37 0.74 8.09 -5.44
N TYR A 38 -0.56 8.20 -5.22
CA TYR A 38 -1.44 7.04 -5.01
C TYR A 38 -2.29 6.72 -6.23
N ARG A 39 -2.81 7.72 -6.93
CA ARG A 39 -3.62 7.51 -8.12
C ARG A 39 -2.74 7.31 -9.37
N ILE A 40 -1.90 8.27 -9.72
CA ILE A 40 -0.98 8.16 -10.86
C ILE A 40 0.17 7.19 -10.56
N GLY A 41 0.70 7.23 -9.34
CA GLY A 41 1.83 6.38 -8.92
C GLY A 41 3.20 7.03 -9.11
N LEU A 42 3.24 8.34 -9.36
CA LEU A 42 4.48 9.10 -9.39
C LEU A 42 5.12 9.12 -8.01
N ARG A 43 6.36 8.69 -7.95
CA ARG A 43 7.18 8.70 -6.74
C ARG A 43 8.45 9.45 -7.02
N GLY A 44 8.95 10.19 -6.03
CA GLY A 44 10.30 10.75 -6.07
C GLY A 44 11.39 9.67 -6.04
N PRO A 45 12.65 10.07 -6.14
CA PRO A 45 13.75 9.14 -5.95
C PRO A 45 13.71 8.51 -4.56
N LEU A 46 14.22 7.29 -4.46
CA LEU A 46 14.32 6.59 -3.19
C LEU A 46 15.40 7.28 -2.33
N SER A 47 15.04 7.68 -1.12
CA SER A 47 16.01 8.28 -0.19
C SER A 47 16.49 7.25 0.86
N PRO A 48 17.70 7.45 1.43
CA PRO A 48 18.19 6.60 2.51
C PRO A 48 17.22 6.51 3.70
N HIS A 49 16.60 7.63 4.08
CA HIS A 49 15.63 7.69 5.18
C HIS A 49 14.38 6.86 4.94
N GLN A 50 13.88 6.80 3.69
CA GLN A 50 12.72 5.97 3.38
C GLN A 50 13.02 4.48 3.52
N VAL A 51 14.23 4.07 3.14
CA VAL A 51 14.65 2.67 3.27
C VAL A 51 14.89 2.31 4.73
N MET A 52 15.69 3.12 5.41
CA MET A 52 16.06 2.85 6.79
C MET A 52 14.88 2.94 7.76
N GLY A 53 13.82 3.70 7.43
CA GLY A 53 12.57 3.71 8.20
C GLY A 53 12.00 2.31 8.38
N ILE A 54 11.96 1.55 7.31
CA ILE A 54 11.46 0.16 7.31
C ILE A 54 12.45 -0.77 8.03
N GLU A 55 13.73 -0.69 7.71
CA GLU A 55 14.71 -1.64 8.23
C GLU A 55 14.99 -1.46 9.73
N VAL A 56 14.94 -0.23 10.24
CA VAL A 56 15.06 0.04 11.69
C VAL A 56 13.82 -0.41 12.45
N GLU A 57 12.62 -0.19 11.91
CA GLU A 57 11.37 -0.70 12.46
C GLU A 57 11.39 -2.23 12.53
N ASP A 58 11.75 -2.90 11.43
CA ASP A 58 11.86 -4.36 11.35
C ASP A 58 12.92 -4.92 12.31
N ALA A 59 14.05 -4.23 12.46
CA ALA A 59 15.11 -4.61 13.41
C ALA A 59 14.61 -4.47 14.87
N PHE A 60 13.92 -3.39 15.19
CA PHE A 60 13.35 -3.17 16.52
C PHE A 60 12.27 -4.20 16.84
N CYS A 61 11.32 -4.45 15.93
CA CYS A 61 10.33 -5.51 16.07
C CYS A 61 11.00 -6.88 16.29
N SER A 62 12.08 -7.17 15.55
CA SER A 62 12.84 -8.41 15.71
C SER A 62 13.48 -8.54 17.09
N ILE A 63 13.98 -7.44 17.67
CA ILE A 63 14.50 -7.43 19.05
C ILE A 63 13.37 -7.71 20.04
N LEU A 64 12.22 -7.05 19.89
CA LEU A 64 11.05 -7.25 20.77
C LEU A 64 10.53 -8.69 20.76
N MET A 65 10.75 -9.43 19.69
CA MET A 65 10.36 -10.84 19.56
C MET A 65 11.26 -11.81 20.32
N ASN A 66 12.40 -11.37 20.86
CA ASN A 66 13.29 -12.26 21.61
C ASN A 66 12.80 -12.46 23.04
N ARG A 67 13.02 -13.68 23.55
CA ARG A 67 12.75 -14.03 24.93
C ARG A 67 14.03 -13.90 25.76
N PRO A 68 14.06 -13.05 26.80
CA PRO A 68 15.22 -12.95 27.65
C PRO A 68 15.42 -14.21 28.49
N PRO A 69 16.64 -14.47 28.96
CA PRO A 69 16.88 -15.45 30.00
C PRO A 69 16.27 -14.98 31.33
N VAL A 70 16.26 -15.86 32.32
CA VAL A 70 15.90 -15.44 33.69
C VAL A 70 16.97 -14.48 34.20
N VAL A 71 16.56 -13.28 34.54
CA VAL A 71 17.43 -12.21 35.06
C VAL A 71 16.91 -11.70 36.40
N ALA A 72 17.83 -11.25 37.27
CA ALA A 72 17.48 -10.81 38.61
C ALA A 72 17.12 -9.33 38.67
N THR A 73 17.59 -8.52 37.71
CA THR A 73 17.42 -7.07 37.73
C THR A 73 17.02 -6.53 36.37
N LEU A 74 16.40 -5.34 36.35
CA LEU A 74 16.11 -4.60 35.13
C LEU A 74 17.39 -4.26 34.35
N GLU A 75 18.48 -3.98 35.04
CA GLU A 75 19.78 -3.68 34.43
C GLU A 75 20.33 -4.89 33.66
N GLU A 76 20.22 -6.10 34.23
CA GLU A 76 20.61 -7.33 33.52
C GLU A 76 19.76 -7.56 32.29
N LEU A 77 18.45 -7.30 32.37
CA LEU A 77 17.54 -7.36 31.22
C LEU A 77 17.94 -6.36 30.13
N GLN A 78 18.20 -5.12 30.52
CA GLN A 78 18.65 -4.07 29.61
C GLN A 78 19.97 -4.44 28.93
N ASN A 79 20.96 -4.91 29.68
CA ASN A 79 22.25 -5.29 29.13
C ASN A 79 22.10 -6.43 28.13
N TRP A 80 21.30 -7.44 28.44
CA TRP A 80 21.02 -8.54 27.51
C TRP A 80 20.36 -8.06 26.20
N LEU A 81 19.40 -7.14 26.29
CA LEU A 81 18.78 -6.55 25.10
C LEU A 81 19.77 -5.71 24.30
N PHE A 82 20.65 -4.99 24.97
CA PHE A 82 21.67 -4.17 24.31
C PHE A 82 22.72 -5.01 23.58
N ASP A 83 22.99 -6.22 24.06
CA ASP A 83 23.88 -7.16 23.36
C ASP A 83 23.31 -7.64 22.01
N LEU A 84 21.99 -7.58 21.83
CA LEU A 84 21.34 -7.88 20.54
C LEU A 84 21.47 -6.75 19.51
N VAL A 85 21.66 -5.51 19.96
CA VAL A 85 21.52 -4.30 19.15
C VAL A 85 22.49 -4.28 17.98
N GLU A 86 23.79 -4.55 18.22
CA GLU A 86 24.83 -4.43 17.19
C GLU A 86 24.53 -5.32 15.98
N LYS A 87 24.16 -6.57 16.23
CA LYS A 87 23.80 -7.51 15.17
C LYS A 87 22.61 -7.02 14.37
N HIS A 88 21.52 -6.61 15.04
CA HIS A 88 20.31 -6.17 14.35
C HIS A 88 20.53 -4.85 13.61
N ALA A 89 21.39 -3.95 14.12
CA ALA A 89 21.77 -2.71 13.46
C ALA A 89 22.58 -2.98 12.18
N LEU A 90 23.55 -3.88 12.23
CA LEU A 90 24.33 -4.31 11.06
C LEU A 90 23.42 -4.92 9.99
N ASP A 91 22.57 -5.87 10.37
CA ASP A 91 21.63 -6.52 9.45
C ASP A 91 20.70 -5.49 8.77
N ALA A 92 20.21 -4.50 9.53
CA ALA A 92 19.36 -3.43 9.00
C ALA A 92 20.10 -2.54 8.01
N ILE A 93 21.34 -2.13 8.31
CA ILE A 93 22.17 -1.30 7.42
C ILE A 93 22.49 -2.06 6.12
N GLU A 94 22.91 -3.34 6.22
CA GLU A 94 23.23 -4.14 5.04
C GLU A 94 22.02 -4.32 4.12
N LYS A 95 20.84 -4.62 4.68
CA LYS A 95 19.60 -4.73 3.92
C LYS A 95 19.22 -3.38 3.30
N GLY A 96 19.22 -2.32 4.10
CA GLY A 96 18.89 -0.98 3.65
C GLY A 96 19.79 -0.52 2.52
N LYS A 97 21.10 -0.71 2.66
CA LYS A 97 22.07 -0.38 1.61
C LYS A 97 21.83 -1.20 0.34
N SER A 98 21.59 -2.49 0.47
CA SER A 98 21.28 -3.36 -0.68
C SER A 98 20.03 -2.91 -1.43
N VAL A 99 18.97 -2.48 -0.72
CA VAL A 99 17.74 -1.95 -1.33
C VAL A 99 18.01 -0.61 -2.01
N PHE A 100 18.76 0.28 -1.37
CA PHE A 100 19.08 1.61 -1.89
C PHE A 100 19.97 1.54 -3.14
N ASP A 101 21.04 0.74 -3.09
CA ASP A 101 21.98 0.54 -4.20
C ASP A 101 21.33 -0.21 -5.38
N GLY A 102 20.37 -1.07 -5.10
CA GLY A 102 19.58 -1.79 -6.11
C GLY A 102 18.49 -0.95 -6.77
N ALA A 103 18.20 0.26 -6.27
CA ALA A 103 17.17 1.12 -6.81
C ALA A 103 17.54 1.67 -8.19
N LEU A 104 16.55 1.74 -9.09
CA LEU A 104 16.75 2.31 -10.44
C LEU A 104 16.86 3.84 -10.43
N TRP A 105 16.34 4.46 -9.37
CA TRP A 105 16.34 5.89 -9.16
C TRP A 105 16.37 6.20 -7.67
N SER A 106 17.48 6.73 -7.20
CA SER A 106 17.74 7.10 -5.81
C SER A 106 18.40 8.48 -5.73
N ASP A 107 18.30 9.11 -4.57
CA ASP A 107 18.90 10.41 -4.28
C ASP A 107 19.43 10.44 -2.84
N GLY A 108 20.55 11.12 -2.65
CA GLY A 108 21.27 11.20 -1.39
C GLY A 108 22.41 10.18 -1.28
N ASP A 109 23.16 10.26 -0.20
CA ASP A 109 24.24 9.32 0.15
C ASP A 109 23.83 8.47 1.36
N PHE A 110 23.84 7.15 1.16
CA PHE A 110 23.42 6.23 2.20
C PHE A 110 24.41 6.17 3.35
N ASP A 111 25.71 6.11 3.03
CA ASP A 111 26.78 5.95 4.03
C ASP A 111 27.01 7.24 4.84
N GLU A 112 26.72 8.42 4.25
CA GLU A 112 26.69 9.69 4.99
C GLU A 112 25.49 9.82 5.90
N SER A 113 24.34 9.22 5.50
CA SER A 113 23.08 9.32 6.24
C SER A 113 22.97 8.35 7.41
N PHE A 114 23.56 7.16 7.30
CA PHE A 114 23.42 6.09 8.28
C PHE A 114 24.72 5.35 8.55
N ASN A 115 25.01 5.15 9.82
CA ASN A 115 26.14 4.37 10.31
C ASN A 115 25.70 3.49 11.49
N LEU A 116 26.57 2.57 11.90
CA LEU A 116 26.29 1.62 12.96
C LEU A 116 25.99 2.29 14.31
N GLU A 117 26.69 3.37 14.64
CA GLU A 117 26.47 4.09 15.91
C GLU A 117 25.07 4.70 15.98
N LEU A 118 24.65 5.41 14.91
CA LEU A 118 23.35 6.04 14.83
C LEU A 118 22.20 5.00 14.91
N VAL A 119 22.28 3.92 14.10
CA VAL A 119 21.24 2.90 14.07
C VAL A 119 21.20 2.13 15.40
N SER A 120 22.36 1.82 15.99
CA SER A 120 22.43 1.19 17.32
C SER A 120 21.82 2.09 18.39
N GLN A 121 22.06 3.40 18.34
CA GLN A 121 21.44 4.34 19.27
C GLN A 121 19.92 4.40 19.13
N MET A 122 19.40 4.39 17.91
CA MET A 122 17.95 4.32 17.66
C MET A 122 17.33 3.06 18.27
N LEU A 123 17.93 1.90 18.05
CA LEU A 123 17.44 0.64 18.62
C LEU A 123 17.51 0.63 20.14
N ARG A 124 18.59 1.17 20.74
CA ARG A 124 18.68 1.32 22.21
C ARG A 124 17.60 2.24 22.77
N ASN A 125 17.33 3.34 22.10
CA ASN A 125 16.25 4.25 22.51
C ASN A 125 14.89 3.55 22.49
N GLY A 126 14.59 2.77 21.43
CA GLY A 126 13.37 1.96 21.37
C GLY A 126 13.27 0.93 22.50
N ILE A 127 14.38 0.25 22.80
CA ILE A 127 14.46 -0.70 23.93
C ILE A 127 14.19 0.01 25.26
N LEU A 128 14.73 1.21 25.47
CA LEU A 128 14.48 1.97 26.70
C LEU A 128 13.00 2.35 26.84
N LEU A 129 12.34 2.76 25.74
CA LEU A 129 10.89 3.02 25.76
C LEU A 129 10.09 1.75 26.12
N GLN A 130 10.47 0.58 25.62
CA GLN A 130 9.84 -0.68 25.98
C GLN A 130 10.14 -1.07 27.43
N LEU A 131 11.36 -0.82 27.93
CA LEU A 131 11.72 -1.12 29.32
C LEU A 131 10.96 -0.26 30.34
N GLU A 132 10.48 0.93 29.97
CA GLU A 132 9.55 1.70 30.80
C GLU A 132 8.24 0.94 31.01
N GLU A 133 7.69 0.32 29.97
CA GLU A 133 6.49 -0.52 30.05
C GLU A 133 6.75 -1.77 30.91
N VAL A 134 7.88 -2.42 30.69
CA VAL A 134 8.29 -3.61 31.48
C VAL A 134 8.43 -3.25 32.96
N LYS A 135 9.07 -2.13 33.26
CA LYS A 135 9.20 -1.65 34.65
C LYS A 135 7.84 -1.38 35.29
N ALA A 136 6.97 -0.66 34.59
CA ALA A 136 5.62 -0.38 35.08
C ALA A 136 4.80 -1.68 35.30
N CYS A 137 4.92 -2.65 34.40
CA CYS A 137 4.29 -3.95 34.54
C CYS A 137 4.84 -4.72 35.76
N HIS A 138 6.15 -4.74 35.97
CA HIS A 138 6.77 -5.37 37.13
C HIS A 138 6.31 -4.73 38.45
N GLU A 139 6.29 -3.41 38.50
CA GLU A 139 5.85 -2.66 39.70
C GLU A 139 4.35 -2.86 40.00
N ALA A 140 3.54 -3.10 38.95
CA ALA A 140 2.12 -3.45 39.08
C ALA A 140 1.85 -4.92 39.42
N GLY A 141 2.89 -5.75 39.56
CA GLY A 141 2.75 -7.19 39.83
C GLY A 141 2.22 -7.99 38.65
N GLY A 142 2.47 -7.52 37.42
CA GLY A 142 2.07 -8.21 36.20
C GLY A 142 0.83 -7.63 35.49
N GLY A 143 0.16 -6.66 36.11
CA GLY A 143 -1.00 -6.00 35.51
C GLY A 143 -2.23 -6.89 35.33
N VAL A 144 -3.09 -6.54 34.37
CA VAL A 144 -4.27 -7.33 33.99
C VAL A 144 -3.86 -8.37 32.96
N TYR A 145 -3.56 -9.56 33.42
CA TYR A 145 -3.06 -10.64 32.57
C TYR A 145 -4.12 -11.27 31.67
N GLU A 146 -5.37 -11.36 32.15
CA GLU A 146 -6.49 -12.03 31.46
C GLU A 146 -7.22 -11.11 30.47
N PHE A 147 -6.54 -10.12 29.91
CA PHE A 147 -7.17 -9.23 28.95
C PHE A 147 -7.32 -9.91 27.58
N GLU A 148 -8.52 -10.38 27.30
CA GLU A 148 -8.88 -10.87 25.99
C GLU A 148 -9.24 -9.69 25.07
N ILE A 149 -8.51 -9.55 23.97
CA ILE A 149 -8.93 -8.70 22.88
C ILE A 149 -9.99 -9.47 22.10
N PRO A 150 -11.21 -8.95 21.92
CA PRO A 150 -12.24 -9.61 21.15
C PRO A 150 -11.74 -10.01 19.76
N ALA A 151 -12.18 -11.15 19.29
CA ALA A 151 -11.90 -11.58 17.92
C ALA A 151 -12.43 -10.54 16.92
N PRO A 152 -11.73 -10.28 15.82
CA PRO A 152 -12.21 -9.38 14.78
C PRO A 152 -13.50 -9.90 14.16
N CYS A 153 -14.30 -9.02 13.60
CA CYS A 153 -15.63 -9.28 13.07
C CYS A 153 -15.69 -10.19 11.82
N TRP A 154 -14.58 -10.68 11.32
CA TRP A 154 -14.53 -11.68 10.26
C TRP A 154 -13.90 -13.01 10.73
N ASP A 155 -14.21 -14.09 10.03
CA ASP A 155 -13.87 -15.48 10.39
C ASP A 155 -12.38 -15.77 10.64
N LYS A 156 -11.48 -14.87 10.28
CA LYS A 156 -10.06 -15.01 10.53
C LYS A 156 -9.49 -13.72 11.10
N PRO A 157 -8.73 -13.80 12.20
CA PRO A 157 -8.10 -12.63 12.81
C PRO A 157 -7.20 -11.91 11.80
N PRO A 158 -7.11 -10.59 11.85
CA PRO A 158 -6.01 -9.89 11.21
C PRO A 158 -4.71 -10.48 11.73
N HIS A 159 -3.71 -10.56 10.85
CA HIS A 159 -2.43 -11.20 11.16
C HIS A 159 -1.58 -10.36 12.10
N TYR A 160 -2.12 -10.04 13.27
CA TYR A 160 -1.23 -9.59 14.34
C TYR A 160 -0.41 -10.77 14.80
N THR A 161 0.88 -10.57 14.83
CA THR A 161 1.76 -11.48 15.52
C THR A 161 1.48 -11.35 17.00
N GLN A 162 0.53 -12.14 17.47
CA GLN A 162 0.47 -12.39 18.90
C GLN A 162 1.82 -12.93 19.30
N PRO A 163 2.44 -12.37 20.33
CA PRO A 163 3.72 -12.85 20.82
C PRO A 163 3.77 -14.36 21.00
N SER A 164 2.63 -15.01 21.26
CA SER A 164 2.55 -16.42 21.63
C SER A 164 2.52 -17.41 20.47
N LYS A 165 1.92 -17.08 19.32
CA LYS A 165 1.61 -18.12 18.31
C LYS A 165 2.46 -18.06 17.05
N ALA A 166 2.88 -16.89 16.62
CA ALA A 166 3.72 -16.75 15.43
C ALA A 166 5.23 -16.89 15.73
N ASN A 167 5.59 -16.87 16.98
CA ASN A 167 6.96 -16.96 17.42
C ASN A 167 7.13 -18.21 18.29
N SER A 168 7.61 -19.29 17.71
CA SER A 168 7.88 -20.54 18.46
C SER A 168 8.87 -20.38 19.63
N MET A 169 9.54 -19.24 19.73
CA MET A 169 10.40 -18.88 20.86
C MET A 169 9.63 -18.30 22.05
N LEU A 170 8.35 -17.98 21.85
CA LEU A 170 7.52 -17.29 22.81
C LEU A 170 6.28 -18.15 23.08
N SER A 171 6.47 -19.18 23.89
CA SER A 171 5.35 -19.95 24.41
C SER A 171 4.59 -19.09 25.44
N TRP A 172 3.60 -18.34 24.99
CA TRP A 172 2.46 -18.16 25.84
C TRP A 172 1.83 -19.54 25.91
N SER A 173 2.06 -20.26 26.97
CA SER A 173 1.23 -21.43 27.22
C SER A 173 -0.19 -20.92 27.45
N ASP A 174 -1.19 -21.59 26.87
CA ASP A 174 -2.59 -21.44 27.24
C ASP A 174 -2.81 -21.94 28.70
N GLU A 175 -1.74 -22.18 29.45
CA GLU A 175 -1.74 -22.51 30.86
C GLU A 175 -1.93 -21.23 31.66
N GLU A 176 -2.93 -21.23 32.53
CA GLU A 176 -3.14 -20.21 33.55
C GLU A 176 -1.82 -19.99 34.35
N HIS A 177 -1.11 -18.94 34.02
CA HIS A 177 0.04 -18.53 34.83
C HIS A 177 -0.50 -17.86 36.09
N HIS A 178 -0.57 -18.61 37.16
CA HIS A 178 -0.75 -18.03 38.50
C HIS A 178 0.56 -17.34 38.90
N PHE A 179 0.58 -15.99 38.77
CA PHE A 179 1.68 -15.22 39.30
C PHE A 179 1.69 -15.28 40.82
N SER A 180 2.83 -15.65 41.40
CA SER A 180 3.10 -15.44 42.81
C SER A 180 3.15 -13.94 43.09
N ASP A 181 3.06 -13.51 44.33
CA ASP A 181 3.08 -12.10 44.80
C ASP A 181 4.28 -11.26 44.28
N SER A 182 5.22 -11.87 43.55
CA SER A 182 6.34 -11.21 42.87
C SER A 182 6.59 -11.87 41.50
N ILE A 183 6.35 -11.13 40.43
CA ILE A 183 6.73 -11.54 39.07
C ILE A 183 8.23 -11.31 38.85
N THR A 184 8.83 -12.14 38.00
CA THR A 184 10.22 -11.94 37.55
C THR A 184 10.31 -10.86 36.47
N TRP A 185 11.50 -10.32 36.23
CA TRP A 185 11.73 -9.40 35.12
C TRP A 185 11.48 -10.06 33.76
N GLN A 186 11.72 -11.36 33.65
CA GLN A 186 11.38 -12.14 32.46
C GLN A 186 9.86 -12.19 32.24
N ASP A 187 9.07 -12.45 33.30
CA ASP A 187 7.62 -12.46 33.22
C ASP A 187 7.09 -11.08 32.85
N ALA A 188 7.62 -10.02 33.49
CA ALA A 188 7.24 -8.65 33.18
C ALA A 188 7.53 -8.29 31.72
N TRP A 189 8.65 -8.74 31.15
CA TRP A 189 8.94 -8.59 29.73
C TRP A 189 7.91 -9.32 28.85
N GLU A 190 7.60 -10.56 29.15
CA GLU A 190 6.65 -11.35 28.36
C GLU A 190 5.23 -10.76 28.39
N ILE A 191 4.80 -10.25 29.57
CA ILE A 191 3.48 -9.61 29.75
C ILE A 191 3.42 -8.27 29.06
N ALA A 192 4.43 -7.39 29.29
CA ALA A 192 4.44 -6.02 28.78
C ALA A 192 4.83 -5.92 27.31
N ARG A 193 5.32 -7.03 26.71
CA ARG A 193 5.70 -7.02 25.31
C ARG A 193 4.50 -6.75 24.42
N PRO A 194 4.61 -5.80 23.46
CA PRO A 194 3.53 -5.50 22.56
C PRO A 194 3.30 -6.65 21.56
N TRP A 195 2.13 -6.68 20.96
CA TRP A 195 1.99 -7.29 19.65
C TRP A 195 2.80 -6.50 18.65
N VAL A 196 3.59 -7.19 17.86
CA VAL A 196 4.50 -6.56 16.90
C VAL A 196 4.17 -7.03 15.48
N LYS A 197 4.41 -6.16 14.53
CA LYS A 197 4.50 -6.54 13.13
C LYS A 197 5.65 -7.55 12.98
N ASP A 198 5.38 -8.71 12.37
CA ASP A 198 6.41 -9.74 12.19
C ASP A 198 7.26 -9.47 10.94
N PRO A 199 8.51 -8.99 11.07
CA PRO A 199 9.37 -8.69 9.94
C PRO A 199 9.79 -9.93 9.13
N ARG A 200 9.55 -11.14 9.64
CA ARG A 200 9.81 -12.40 8.93
C ARG A 200 8.67 -12.79 8.00
N ASN A 201 7.49 -12.17 8.18
CA ASN A 201 6.34 -12.44 7.34
C ASN A 201 6.39 -11.55 6.09
N PRO A 202 6.52 -12.12 4.87
CA PRO A 202 6.55 -11.34 3.64
C PRO A 202 5.17 -10.71 3.31
N GLU A 203 4.13 -11.09 4.03
CA GLU A 203 2.76 -10.60 3.83
C GLU A 203 2.44 -9.55 4.89
N PRO A 204 1.94 -8.36 4.49
CA PRO A 204 1.55 -7.34 5.44
C PRO A 204 0.48 -7.84 6.42
N GLN A 205 0.67 -7.57 7.69
CA GLN A 205 -0.29 -7.89 8.76
C GLN A 205 -1.29 -6.75 8.88
N ARG A 206 -2.36 -6.78 8.08
CA ARG A 206 -3.29 -5.67 7.99
C ARG A 206 -4.62 -5.96 8.65
N MET A 207 -5.15 -4.97 9.34
CA MET A 207 -6.57 -4.88 9.66
C MET A 207 -7.33 -4.47 8.41
N TYR A 208 -8.47 -5.09 8.18
CA TYR A 208 -9.37 -4.75 7.10
C TYR A 208 -10.73 -4.38 7.66
N HIS A 209 -11.23 -3.21 7.28
CA HIS A 209 -12.63 -2.87 7.55
C HIS A 209 -13.55 -3.98 7.02
N PRO A 210 -14.62 -4.37 7.73
CA PRO A 210 -15.53 -5.44 7.29
C PRO A 210 -16.00 -5.31 5.84
N ASP A 211 -16.34 -4.10 5.39
CA ASP A 211 -16.71 -3.79 4.00
C ASP A 211 -15.51 -3.59 3.08
N ARG A 212 -14.28 -3.79 3.58
CA ARG A 212 -13.02 -3.80 2.81
C ARG A 212 -12.60 -2.51 2.11
N TRP A 213 -13.22 -1.39 2.42
CA TRP A 213 -12.86 -0.10 1.83
C TRP A 213 -11.70 0.61 2.55
N ALA A 214 -11.31 0.14 3.73
CA ALA A 214 -10.18 0.65 4.50
C ALA A 214 -9.29 -0.49 4.98
N ALA A 215 -8.00 -0.21 5.14
CA ALA A 215 -7.01 -1.15 5.67
C ALA A 215 -5.87 -0.42 6.37
N GLY A 216 -5.29 -1.04 7.40
CA GLY A 216 -4.16 -0.50 8.14
C GLY A 216 -3.31 -1.59 8.77
N GLU A 217 -2.10 -1.24 9.14
CA GLU A 217 -1.16 -2.08 9.86
C GLU A 217 -0.57 -1.26 10.99
N CYS A 218 -0.70 -1.74 12.23
CA CYS A 218 -0.10 -1.10 13.39
C CYS A 218 1.30 -1.67 13.59
N ASP A 219 2.25 -0.82 13.97
CA ASP A 219 3.61 -1.27 14.26
C ASP A 219 3.64 -2.06 15.55
N LEU A 220 3.05 -1.51 16.63
CA LEU A 220 2.94 -2.16 17.94
C LEU A 220 1.55 -1.95 18.55
N VAL A 221 1.11 -2.95 19.34
CA VAL A 221 -0.10 -2.83 20.18
C VAL A 221 0.23 -3.29 21.60
N LEU A 222 0.23 -2.35 22.55
CA LEU A 222 0.38 -2.60 23.98
C LEU A 222 -0.99 -2.92 24.60
N ARG A 223 -1.02 -3.86 25.56
CA ARG A 223 -2.28 -4.32 26.19
C ARG A 223 -2.14 -4.85 27.62
N TRP A 224 -0.94 -4.87 28.16
CA TRP A 224 -0.64 -5.52 29.44
C TRP A 224 -1.38 -4.93 30.65
N ASP A 225 -1.77 -3.66 30.58
CA ASP A 225 -2.48 -2.93 31.63
C ASP A 225 -4.01 -2.96 31.47
N GLY A 226 -4.54 -3.87 30.65
CA GLY A 226 -5.97 -3.99 30.35
C GLY A 226 -6.50 -2.92 29.41
N ARG A 227 -5.63 -2.10 28.81
CA ARG A 227 -5.96 -1.09 27.83
C ARG A 227 -5.33 -1.43 26.48
N VAL A 228 -6.02 -1.12 25.41
CA VAL A 228 -5.45 -1.20 24.06
C VAL A 228 -4.77 0.12 23.73
N ARG A 229 -3.44 0.11 23.58
CA ARG A 229 -2.65 1.26 23.17
C ARG A 229 -1.91 0.96 21.87
N ILE A 230 -2.18 1.77 20.85
CA ILE A 230 -1.53 1.63 19.53
C ILE A 230 -0.32 2.55 19.50
N VAL A 231 0.82 1.97 19.10
CA VAL A 231 2.08 2.69 18.99
C VAL A 231 2.53 2.66 17.54
N ASP A 232 2.95 3.80 17.03
CA ASP A 232 3.56 3.99 15.73
C ASP A 232 5.04 4.38 15.90
N ILE A 233 5.93 3.64 15.27
CA ILE A 233 7.38 3.81 15.37
C ILE A 233 7.86 4.83 14.34
N LYS A 234 8.66 5.78 14.77
CA LYS A 234 9.24 6.81 13.90
C LYS A 234 10.75 6.93 14.10
N MET A 235 11.49 6.98 12.99
CA MET A 235 12.92 7.30 13.03
C MET A 235 13.20 8.80 13.26
N GLY A 236 12.21 9.69 13.07
CA GLY A 236 12.40 11.13 13.26
C GLY A 236 12.64 11.54 14.72
N ASP A 237 12.78 12.83 14.92
CA ASP A 237 12.98 13.45 16.25
C ASP A 237 11.67 13.94 16.93
N GLY A 238 10.52 13.73 16.28
CA GLY A 238 9.23 14.19 16.77
C GLY A 238 8.91 15.65 16.44
N GLY A 239 9.83 16.37 15.84
CA GLY A 239 9.65 17.75 15.38
C GLY A 239 9.29 17.88 13.90
N GLY A 240 9.10 19.13 13.48
CA GLY A 240 8.96 19.48 12.06
C GLY A 240 7.60 19.22 11.43
N LYS A 241 7.58 19.26 10.11
CA LYS A 241 6.37 19.30 9.25
C LYS A 241 5.47 18.04 9.32
N PHE A 242 5.99 16.94 9.83
CA PHE A 242 5.25 15.67 9.92
C PHE A 242 4.61 15.39 11.28
N ALA A 243 4.80 16.29 12.26
CA ALA A 243 4.25 16.12 13.60
C ALA A 243 2.70 15.99 13.61
N THR A 244 2.01 16.72 12.73
CA THR A 244 0.55 16.67 12.60
C THR A 244 0.05 15.45 11.84
N SER A 245 0.87 14.82 11.03
CA SER A 245 0.49 13.60 10.30
C SER A 245 0.39 12.38 11.19
N LEU A 246 1.15 12.34 12.29
CA LEU A 246 1.10 11.26 13.27
C LEU A 246 -0.29 11.18 13.93
N ASP A 247 -0.85 12.32 14.33
CA ASP A 247 -2.14 12.38 15.00
C ASP A 247 -3.26 11.81 14.12
N SER A 248 -3.29 12.20 12.83
CA SER A 248 -4.25 11.66 11.87
C SER A 248 -4.04 10.17 11.57
N GLN A 249 -2.78 9.72 11.51
CA GLN A 249 -2.43 8.32 11.26
C GLN A 249 -2.88 7.42 12.43
N LEU A 250 -2.54 7.79 13.65
CA LEU A 250 -2.88 7.04 14.85
C LEU A 250 -4.40 7.01 15.10
N ASN A 251 -5.09 8.13 14.88
CA ASN A 251 -6.54 8.18 15.01
C ASN A 251 -7.25 7.32 13.94
N PHE A 252 -6.69 7.22 12.74
CA PHE A 252 -7.19 6.27 11.75
C PHE A 252 -7.03 4.81 12.21
N TYR A 253 -5.90 4.47 12.84
CA TYR A 253 -5.70 3.14 13.40
C TYR A 253 -6.64 2.85 14.58
N ALA A 254 -6.89 3.83 15.46
CA ALA A 254 -7.83 3.69 16.55
C ALA A 254 -9.26 3.41 16.06
N TRP A 255 -9.70 4.14 15.04
CA TRP A 255 -10.98 3.89 14.40
C TRP A 255 -11.03 2.49 13.78
N LEU A 256 -10.03 2.13 12.96
CA LEU A 256 -9.99 0.86 12.27
C LEU A 256 -9.91 -0.33 13.25
N TRP A 257 -9.22 -0.13 14.38
CA TRP A 257 -9.22 -1.10 15.47
C TRP A 257 -10.64 -1.35 15.99
N GLY A 258 -11.41 -0.30 16.29
CA GLY A 258 -12.80 -0.41 16.73
C GLY A 258 -13.68 -1.15 15.75
N GLU A 259 -13.54 -0.84 14.44
CA GLU A 259 -14.31 -1.50 13.36
C GLU A 259 -13.94 -2.98 13.16
N THR A 260 -12.74 -3.39 13.57
CA THR A 260 -12.23 -4.74 13.32
C THR A 260 -12.23 -5.65 14.52
N HIS A 261 -12.15 -5.11 15.74
CA HIS A 261 -12.04 -5.89 16.98
C HIS A 261 -13.24 -5.74 17.91
N GLU A 262 -14.22 -4.93 17.54
CA GLU A 262 -15.39 -4.63 18.40
C GLU A 262 -14.98 -4.13 19.80
N SER A 263 -13.81 -3.49 19.90
CA SER A 263 -13.24 -2.95 21.11
C SER A 263 -12.62 -1.57 20.88
N SER A 264 -12.65 -0.72 21.89
CA SER A 264 -12.04 0.61 21.80
C SER A 264 -10.52 0.54 21.86
N CYS A 265 -9.85 1.52 21.24
CA CYS A 265 -8.48 1.85 21.50
C CYS A 265 -8.45 2.91 22.62
N ASP A 266 -7.64 2.69 23.67
CA ASP A 266 -7.61 3.52 24.87
C ASP A 266 -6.45 4.51 24.89
N GLY A 267 -5.47 4.34 24.00
CA GLY A 267 -4.31 5.23 23.92
C GLY A 267 -3.58 5.16 22.58
N LEU A 268 -2.95 6.28 22.24
CA LEU A 268 -2.20 6.45 20.99
C LEU A 268 -0.84 7.06 21.30
N GLU A 269 0.22 6.45 20.78
CA GLU A 269 1.59 6.88 21.05
C GLU A 269 2.44 6.88 19.78
N GLY A 270 3.29 7.89 19.64
CA GLY A 270 4.40 7.87 18.68
C GLY A 270 5.71 7.64 19.43
N TRP A 271 6.46 6.63 19.04
CA TRP A 271 7.79 6.35 19.59
C TRP A 271 8.86 6.79 18.60
N TYR A 272 9.59 7.85 18.95
CA TYR A 272 10.64 8.44 18.13
C TYR A 272 12.01 7.87 18.51
N LEU A 273 12.53 6.98 17.70
CA LEU A 273 13.73 6.22 18.03
C LEU A 273 15.01 7.07 18.02
N THR A 274 15.08 8.13 17.24
CA THR A 274 16.27 8.99 17.18
C THR A 274 16.64 9.60 18.53
N ASN A 275 15.66 10.00 19.32
CA ASN A 275 15.86 10.68 20.61
C ASN A 275 15.18 10.02 21.80
N GLY A 276 14.54 8.84 21.60
CA GLY A 276 13.83 8.14 22.67
C GLY A 276 12.60 8.88 23.18
N LEU A 277 11.97 9.70 22.33
CA LEU A 277 10.80 10.48 22.71
C LEU A 277 9.52 9.68 22.54
N ARG A 278 8.69 9.65 23.61
CA ARG A 278 7.31 9.17 23.58
C ARG A 278 6.37 10.37 23.43
N LYS A 279 5.61 10.41 22.34
CA LYS A 279 4.55 11.41 22.12
C LYS A 279 3.19 10.75 22.31
N ILE A 280 2.43 11.24 23.28
CA ILE A 280 1.03 10.83 23.49
C ILE A 280 0.15 11.64 22.54
N VAL A 281 -0.81 10.97 21.92
CA VAL A 281 -1.80 11.56 21.03
C VAL A 281 -3.20 11.31 21.59
N ASP A 282 -4.05 12.32 21.53
CA ASP A 282 -5.43 12.20 21.96
C ASP A 282 -6.22 11.23 21.07
N VAL A 283 -7.01 10.36 21.68
CA VAL A 283 -7.90 9.43 20.97
C VAL A 283 -9.16 10.18 20.55
N ALA A 284 -9.17 10.69 19.34
CA ALA A 284 -10.26 11.46 18.75
C ALA A 284 -10.45 11.13 17.25
N PRO A 285 -10.75 9.85 16.90
CA PRO A 285 -10.93 9.45 15.52
C PRO A 285 -12.16 10.12 14.90
N LEU A 286 -12.12 10.29 13.59
CA LEU A 286 -13.34 10.64 12.85
C LEU A 286 -14.36 9.50 12.95
N SER A 287 -15.64 9.81 12.75
CA SER A 287 -16.65 8.77 12.61
C SER A 287 -16.43 7.95 11.32
N THR A 288 -17.06 6.79 11.24
CA THR A 288 -17.03 5.94 10.03
C THR A 288 -17.52 6.72 8.81
N GLU A 289 -18.56 7.56 8.96
CA GLU A 289 -19.04 8.45 7.90
C GLU A 289 -18.02 9.53 7.53
N GLY A 290 -17.27 10.04 8.50
CA GLY A 290 -16.21 11.01 8.26
C GLY A 290 -15.09 10.43 7.39
N TYR A 291 -14.59 9.24 7.73
CA TYR A 291 -13.59 8.54 6.93
C TYR A 291 -14.14 8.11 5.56
N ARG A 292 -15.41 7.69 5.50
CA ARG A 292 -16.09 7.36 4.24
C ARG A 292 -16.18 8.58 3.35
N GLY A 293 -16.53 9.75 3.89
CA GLY A 293 -16.58 11.00 3.15
C GLY A 293 -15.25 11.40 2.52
N VAL A 294 -14.13 11.24 3.25
CA VAL A 294 -12.78 11.45 2.69
C VAL A 294 -12.48 10.45 1.58
N HIS A 295 -12.81 9.18 1.78
CA HIS A 295 -12.61 8.13 0.77
C HIS A 295 -13.39 8.41 -0.51
N ASP A 296 -14.64 8.88 -0.40
CA ASP A 296 -15.47 9.23 -1.56
C ASP A 296 -14.93 10.47 -2.29
N GLN A 297 -14.42 11.46 -1.57
CA GLN A 297 -13.69 12.58 -2.18
C GLN A 297 -12.48 12.11 -2.97
N MET A 298 -11.66 11.19 -2.40
CA MET A 298 -10.53 10.60 -3.12
C MET A 298 -10.96 9.87 -4.41
N LYS A 299 -12.09 9.17 -4.39
CA LYS A 299 -12.62 8.47 -5.58
C LYS A 299 -13.03 9.43 -6.67
N GLY A 300 -13.71 10.51 -6.31
CA GLY A 300 -14.19 11.54 -7.24
C GLY A 300 -13.08 12.45 -7.77
N TRP A 301 -11.91 12.47 -7.13
CA TRP A 301 -10.84 13.39 -7.47
C TRP A 301 -10.13 12.98 -8.76
N ASN A 302 -10.12 13.85 -9.75
CA ASN A 302 -9.55 13.73 -11.08
C ASN A 302 -9.61 12.30 -11.69
N THR A 303 -10.55 12.08 -12.59
CA THR A 303 -10.84 10.76 -13.19
C THR A 303 -10.10 10.47 -14.48
N ASP A 304 -9.18 11.32 -14.87
CA ASP A 304 -8.34 11.16 -16.06
C ASP A 304 -6.83 11.26 -15.74
N ASN A 305 -5.98 11.10 -16.75
CA ASN A 305 -4.52 11.12 -16.62
C ASN A 305 -3.92 12.53 -16.71
N THR A 306 -4.73 13.60 -16.66
CA THR A 306 -4.23 14.97 -16.71
C THR A 306 -3.50 15.32 -15.40
N LEU A 307 -2.30 15.85 -15.52
CA LEU A 307 -1.58 16.35 -14.34
C LEU A 307 -2.17 17.68 -13.88
N PRO A 308 -2.54 17.80 -12.61
CA PRO A 308 -2.90 19.09 -12.05
C PRO A 308 -1.65 19.96 -11.92
N LEU A 309 -1.59 21.05 -12.65
CA LEU A 309 -0.45 21.98 -12.60
C LEU A 309 -0.47 22.83 -11.33
N GLU A 310 -1.67 23.18 -10.86
CA GLU A 310 -1.81 23.96 -9.63
C GLU A 310 -1.73 23.07 -8.39
N SER A 311 -1.00 23.51 -7.39
CA SER A 311 -0.96 22.88 -6.08
C SER A 311 -1.75 23.71 -5.08
N PRO A 312 -2.62 23.11 -4.26
CA PRO A 312 -3.28 23.83 -3.17
C PRO A 312 -2.31 24.21 -2.04
N CYS A 313 -1.09 23.66 -2.02
CA CYS A 313 -0.10 24.03 -1.03
C CYS A 313 0.83 25.13 -1.58
N ASP A 314 1.21 26.04 -0.69
CA ASP A 314 2.16 27.15 -0.94
C ASP A 314 3.63 26.70 -1.06
N GLY A 315 3.88 25.40 -1.13
CA GLY A 315 5.21 24.78 -1.17
C GLY A 315 5.85 24.62 0.21
N GLU A 316 5.29 25.20 1.26
CA GLU A 316 5.79 25.07 2.63
C GLU A 316 5.46 23.71 3.26
N ALA A 317 4.43 23.02 2.78
CA ALA A 317 4.03 21.70 3.28
C ALA A 317 5.08 20.59 3.08
N GLY A 318 6.19 20.89 2.47
CA GLY A 318 7.46 20.16 2.34
C GLY A 318 7.39 18.66 2.15
N GLY A 319 8.34 18.15 1.37
CA GLY A 319 8.54 16.70 1.22
C GLY A 319 7.85 16.04 0.02
N CYS A 320 7.21 16.80 -0.86
CA CYS A 320 6.75 16.27 -2.15
C CYS A 320 7.71 16.70 -3.27
N HIS A 321 8.42 15.74 -3.84
CA HIS A 321 9.32 15.98 -4.97
C HIS A 321 8.62 16.70 -6.15
N TRP A 322 7.34 16.43 -6.37
CA TRP A 322 6.55 16.96 -7.48
C TRP A 322 5.81 18.27 -7.16
N CYS A 323 5.46 18.51 -5.89
CA CYS A 323 4.76 19.75 -5.50
C CYS A 323 5.70 20.96 -5.41
N SER A 324 6.97 20.75 -5.11
CA SER A 324 7.97 21.83 -5.07
C SER A 324 8.37 22.33 -6.46
N LEU A 325 7.96 21.61 -7.51
CA LEU A 325 8.20 22.00 -8.89
C LEU A 325 7.01 22.84 -9.36
N SER A 326 7.21 24.15 -9.49
CA SER A 326 6.24 25.04 -10.14
C SER A 326 6.07 24.71 -11.62
N GLU A 327 7.08 24.07 -12.20
CA GLU A 327 7.11 23.57 -13.58
C GLU A 327 7.58 22.12 -13.60
N MET A 328 7.17 21.38 -14.63
CA MET A 328 7.67 20.02 -14.82
C MET A 328 9.19 20.03 -15.05
N PRO A 329 9.95 19.04 -14.51
CA PRO A 329 11.41 19.04 -14.56
C PRO A 329 11.98 18.82 -15.97
N TYR A 330 11.12 18.55 -16.94
CA TYR A 330 11.49 18.26 -18.32
C TYR A 330 10.61 19.03 -19.28
N ASP A 331 11.17 19.39 -20.44
CA ASP A 331 10.40 20.00 -21.52
C ASP A 331 9.39 19.02 -22.11
N SER A 332 8.28 19.55 -22.61
CA SER A 332 7.28 18.78 -23.33
C SER A 332 7.90 18.15 -24.57
N PRO A 333 7.81 16.82 -24.77
CA PRO A 333 8.39 16.18 -25.93
C PRO A 333 7.58 16.49 -27.18
N GLU A 334 8.23 16.60 -28.33
CA GLU A 334 7.56 16.59 -29.63
C GLU A 334 7.10 15.15 -29.93
N ILE A 335 5.76 14.98 -30.04
CA ILE A 335 5.19 13.67 -30.38
C ILE A 335 5.34 13.41 -31.86
N THR A 336 6.10 12.37 -32.21
CA THR A 336 6.41 12.04 -33.60
C THR A 336 5.62 10.85 -34.10
N MET A 337 5.22 10.88 -35.39
CA MET A 337 4.51 9.74 -36.00
C MET A 337 5.29 8.42 -35.85
N PRO A 338 4.63 7.26 -35.63
CA PRO A 338 3.18 7.06 -35.61
C PRO A 338 2.55 7.18 -34.20
N CYS A 339 3.17 7.90 -33.27
CA CYS A 339 2.65 8.10 -31.93
C CYS A 339 1.55 9.16 -31.90
N GLU A 340 0.70 9.04 -30.92
CA GLU A 340 -0.43 9.89 -30.64
C GLU A 340 -0.36 10.47 -29.22
N PRO A 341 -0.99 11.61 -28.93
CA PRO A 341 -1.10 12.13 -27.57
C PRO A 341 -1.82 11.16 -26.64
N LEU A 342 -1.41 11.09 -25.38
CA LEU A 342 -2.09 10.30 -24.35
C LEU A 342 -3.56 10.72 -24.19
N ALA A 343 -3.87 11.99 -24.46
CA ALA A 343 -5.23 12.51 -24.46
C ALA A 343 -6.17 11.82 -25.45
N SER A 344 -5.63 11.26 -26.55
CA SER A 344 -6.41 10.48 -27.53
C SER A 344 -6.80 9.08 -27.05
N ILE A 345 -6.25 8.63 -25.93
CA ILE A 345 -6.52 7.33 -25.34
C ILE A 345 -7.53 7.53 -24.20
N PRO A 346 -8.80 7.14 -24.39
CA PRO A 346 -9.80 7.35 -23.36
C PRO A 346 -9.52 6.44 -22.16
N SER A 347 -9.56 7.03 -20.96
CA SER A 347 -9.49 6.28 -19.71
C SER A 347 -10.76 5.46 -19.49
N ARG A 348 -11.90 5.94 -19.95
CA ARG A 348 -13.21 5.30 -19.87
C ARG A 348 -13.95 5.37 -21.20
N VAL A 349 -14.83 4.40 -21.41
CA VAL A 349 -15.67 4.31 -22.61
C VAL A 349 -17.12 4.03 -22.23
N ASN A 350 -18.03 4.51 -23.07
CA ASN A 350 -19.45 4.17 -22.98
C ASN A 350 -19.80 3.28 -24.16
N VAL A 351 -20.46 2.17 -23.90
CA VAL A 351 -20.83 1.20 -24.94
C VAL A 351 -22.28 0.78 -24.79
N LYS A 352 -22.84 0.34 -25.90
CA LYS A 352 -24.20 -0.22 -25.98
C LYS A 352 -24.15 -1.60 -26.61
N GLY A 353 -24.92 -2.53 -26.09
CA GLY A 353 -25.05 -3.86 -26.68
C GLY A 353 -26.10 -4.71 -26.00
N SER A 354 -26.37 -5.87 -26.59
CA SER A 354 -27.28 -6.86 -26.01
C SER A 354 -26.52 -7.82 -25.13
N LEU A 355 -27.02 -8.06 -23.93
CA LEU A 355 -26.46 -9.05 -23.01
C LEU A 355 -26.66 -10.45 -23.61
N GLN A 356 -25.59 -11.23 -23.76
CA GLN A 356 -25.62 -12.56 -24.36
C GLN A 356 -25.53 -13.68 -23.34
N GLY A 357 -24.96 -13.44 -22.19
CA GLY A 357 -24.82 -14.37 -21.10
C GLY A 357 -23.85 -13.87 -20.05
N SER A 358 -23.99 -14.40 -18.86
CA SER A 358 -23.14 -14.07 -17.73
C SER A 358 -22.45 -15.32 -17.17
N TRP A 359 -21.43 -15.12 -16.41
CA TRP A 359 -20.67 -16.17 -15.73
C TRP A 359 -20.16 -15.69 -14.37
N GLY A 360 -19.87 -16.63 -13.52
CA GLY A 360 -19.32 -16.37 -12.21
C GLY A 360 -20.30 -16.58 -11.05
N PRO A 361 -19.90 -16.27 -9.82
CA PRO A 361 -18.60 -15.70 -9.49
C PRO A 361 -17.44 -16.69 -9.76
N LEU A 362 -16.40 -16.20 -10.43
CA LEU A 362 -15.15 -16.93 -10.66
C LEU A 362 -13.99 -16.14 -10.09
N PRO A 363 -12.96 -16.82 -9.54
CA PRO A 363 -11.79 -16.12 -9.05
C PRO A 363 -11.06 -15.44 -10.21
N ASN A 364 -10.80 -14.13 -10.08
CA ASN A 364 -9.87 -13.44 -10.95
C ASN A 364 -8.43 -13.91 -10.67
N HIS A 365 -7.42 -13.37 -11.36
CA HIS A 365 -6.03 -13.82 -11.14
C HIS A 365 -5.47 -13.44 -9.76
N TYR A 366 -6.25 -12.78 -8.94
CA TYR A 366 -5.95 -12.41 -7.56
C TYR A 366 -6.72 -13.25 -6.54
N GLY A 367 -7.54 -14.18 -7.03
CA GLY A 367 -8.38 -15.00 -6.18
C GLY A 367 -9.69 -14.34 -5.74
N GLU A 368 -10.00 -13.13 -6.19
CA GLU A 368 -11.24 -12.43 -5.85
C GLU A 368 -12.39 -12.96 -6.69
N PRO A 369 -13.57 -13.26 -6.11
CA PRO A 369 -14.73 -13.74 -6.86
C PRO A 369 -15.36 -12.58 -7.63
N VAL A 370 -15.29 -12.62 -8.95
CA VAL A 370 -15.87 -11.60 -9.84
C VAL A 370 -16.91 -12.20 -10.77
N LEU A 371 -17.88 -11.37 -11.14
CA LEU A 371 -18.86 -11.65 -12.16
C LEU A 371 -18.38 -11.10 -13.50
N GLY A 372 -18.83 -11.75 -14.56
CA GLY A 372 -18.62 -11.28 -15.90
C GLY A 372 -19.78 -11.62 -16.80
N ALA A 373 -19.84 -10.92 -17.93
CA ALA A 373 -20.84 -11.16 -18.95
C ALA A 373 -20.26 -10.89 -20.35
N MET A 374 -20.97 -11.31 -21.37
CA MET A 374 -20.70 -10.96 -22.75
C MET A 374 -21.78 -10.04 -23.27
N ILE A 375 -21.37 -8.96 -23.92
CA ILE A 375 -22.25 -8.05 -24.64
C ILE A 375 -21.97 -8.10 -26.12
N GLN A 376 -23.01 -7.99 -26.93
CA GLN A 376 -22.92 -8.00 -28.38
C GLN A 376 -23.48 -6.70 -28.98
N ALA A 377 -22.75 -6.11 -29.93
CA ALA A 377 -23.23 -5.05 -30.79
C ALA A 377 -22.91 -5.37 -32.25
N GLY A 378 -23.94 -5.67 -33.02
CA GLY A 378 -23.78 -6.22 -34.37
C GLY A 378 -23.01 -7.54 -34.37
N ALA A 379 -21.93 -7.63 -35.14
CA ALA A 379 -21.07 -8.83 -35.21
C ALA A 379 -19.96 -8.87 -34.16
N LYS A 380 -19.84 -7.87 -33.29
CA LYS A 380 -18.79 -7.78 -32.27
C LYS A 380 -19.30 -8.20 -30.91
N MET A 381 -18.49 -8.99 -30.23
CA MET A 381 -18.70 -9.38 -28.85
C MET A 381 -17.54 -8.90 -27.99
N VAL A 382 -17.85 -8.41 -26.79
CA VAL A 382 -16.86 -7.95 -25.80
C VAL A 382 -17.22 -8.51 -24.44
N THR A 383 -16.24 -9.00 -23.73
CA THR A 383 -16.41 -9.42 -22.33
C THR A 383 -16.37 -8.20 -21.42
N ILE A 384 -17.33 -8.13 -20.52
CA ILE A 384 -17.36 -7.20 -19.41
C ILE A 384 -17.10 -7.97 -18.11
N GLU A 385 -16.44 -7.34 -17.14
CA GLU A 385 -16.09 -7.94 -15.86
C GLU A 385 -16.18 -6.87 -14.77
N GLU A 386 -16.84 -7.17 -13.67
CA GLU A 386 -16.81 -6.29 -12.52
C GLU A 386 -15.41 -6.29 -11.88
N SER A 387 -14.99 -5.16 -11.34
CA SER A 387 -13.76 -5.05 -10.55
C SER A 387 -14.00 -5.23 -9.05
N GLN A 388 -15.27 -5.08 -8.63
CA GLN A 388 -15.71 -5.28 -7.24
C GLN A 388 -16.80 -6.36 -7.21
N PRO A 389 -16.63 -7.41 -6.38
CA PRO A 389 -17.58 -8.51 -6.33
C PRO A 389 -19.01 -8.07 -5.99
N GLY A 390 -19.97 -8.43 -6.84
CA GLY A 390 -21.39 -8.19 -6.61
C GLY A 390 -21.87 -6.75 -6.81
N ALA A 391 -21.02 -5.89 -7.40
CA ALA A 391 -21.39 -4.49 -7.63
C ALA A 391 -22.41 -4.32 -8.78
N TYR A 392 -22.52 -5.28 -9.69
CA TYR A 392 -23.35 -5.18 -10.90
C TYR A 392 -24.25 -6.40 -11.08
N PRO A 393 -25.31 -6.55 -10.27
CA PRO A 393 -26.26 -7.67 -10.39
C PRO A 393 -26.98 -7.69 -11.73
N GLU A 394 -27.10 -6.55 -12.41
CA GLU A 394 -27.72 -6.40 -13.74
C GLU A 394 -27.02 -7.26 -14.81
N MET A 395 -25.77 -7.65 -14.62
CA MET A 395 -25.08 -8.58 -15.51
C MET A 395 -25.69 -9.98 -15.52
N HIS A 396 -26.55 -10.30 -14.55
CA HIS A 396 -27.29 -11.57 -14.48
C HIS A 396 -28.72 -11.47 -15.02
N ASP A 397 -29.13 -10.31 -15.51
CA ASP A 397 -30.44 -10.12 -16.10
C ASP A 397 -30.63 -10.99 -17.35
N SER A 398 -31.87 -11.03 -17.82
CA SER A 398 -32.25 -11.87 -18.94
C SER A 398 -31.38 -11.60 -20.17
N PRO A 399 -30.84 -12.67 -20.81
CA PRO A 399 -30.13 -12.54 -22.07
C PRO A 399 -30.97 -11.80 -23.11
N GLN A 400 -30.28 -11.06 -24.00
CA GLN A 400 -30.85 -10.25 -25.08
C GLN A 400 -31.43 -8.88 -24.68
N ASN A 401 -31.46 -8.53 -23.41
CA ASN A 401 -31.75 -7.14 -23.05
C ASN A 401 -30.68 -6.22 -23.61
N GLU A 402 -31.09 -5.13 -24.23
CA GLU A 402 -30.19 -4.06 -24.65
C GLU A 402 -29.82 -3.25 -23.41
N ILE A 403 -28.52 -3.10 -23.17
CA ILE A 403 -27.98 -2.36 -22.03
C ILE A 403 -26.99 -1.29 -22.50
N TYR A 404 -26.93 -0.23 -21.74
CA TYR A 404 -25.96 0.84 -21.85
C TYR A 404 -24.99 0.72 -20.70
N ILE A 405 -23.70 0.70 -20.99
CA ILE A 405 -22.63 0.70 -20.01
C ILE A 405 -21.89 2.01 -20.15
N THR A 406 -21.89 2.81 -19.10
CA THR A 406 -21.17 4.09 -19.07
C THR A 406 -19.98 4.02 -18.12
N GLY A 407 -18.91 4.73 -18.47
CA GLY A 407 -17.71 4.83 -17.65
C GLY A 407 -16.87 3.55 -17.52
N ALA A 408 -17.06 2.56 -18.40
CA ALA A 408 -16.28 1.32 -18.35
C ALA A 408 -14.80 1.56 -18.66
N LEU A 409 -13.93 0.82 -17.95
CA LEU A 409 -12.48 0.85 -18.12
C LEU A 409 -12.05 -0.10 -19.25
N PRO A 410 -11.49 0.41 -20.35
CA PRO A 410 -11.02 -0.44 -21.43
C PRO A 410 -9.71 -1.14 -21.06
N GLY A 411 -9.63 -2.43 -21.35
CA GLY A 411 -8.43 -3.22 -21.10
C GLY A 411 -8.28 -4.35 -22.12
N VAL A 412 -7.26 -5.17 -21.92
CA VAL A 412 -6.92 -6.28 -22.80
C VAL A 412 -6.74 -7.55 -21.98
N TRP A 413 -7.37 -8.62 -22.43
CA TRP A 413 -7.13 -9.97 -21.93
C TRP A 413 -6.88 -10.92 -23.10
N ARG A 414 -5.73 -11.60 -23.08
CA ARG A 414 -5.32 -12.51 -24.17
C ARG A 414 -5.45 -11.87 -25.57
N ARG A 415 -5.04 -10.59 -25.68
CA ARG A 415 -5.08 -9.77 -26.89
C ARG A 415 -6.49 -9.42 -27.42
N GLN A 416 -7.53 -9.70 -26.62
CA GLN A 416 -8.90 -9.29 -26.93
C GLN A 416 -9.30 -8.11 -26.05
N PRO A 417 -10.09 -7.16 -26.56
CA PRO A 417 -10.62 -6.09 -25.75
C PRO A 417 -11.54 -6.67 -24.65
N ARG A 418 -11.44 -6.09 -23.49
CA ARG A 418 -12.30 -6.37 -22.33
C ARG A 418 -12.65 -5.04 -21.66
N LEU A 419 -13.82 -4.97 -21.09
CA LEU A 419 -14.25 -3.84 -20.30
C LEU A 419 -14.33 -4.25 -18.83
N TYR A 420 -13.87 -3.38 -17.94
CA TYR A 420 -13.97 -3.57 -16.50
C TYR A 420 -14.88 -2.50 -15.93
N LEU A 421 -15.72 -2.90 -14.99
CA LEU A 421 -16.66 -2.02 -14.31
C LEU A 421 -16.17 -1.78 -12.88
N ASP A 422 -16.06 -0.53 -12.52
CA ASP A 422 -15.73 -0.06 -11.17
C ASP A 422 -16.82 0.88 -10.63
N GLU A 423 -16.64 1.45 -9.47
CA GLU A 423 -17.62 2.32 -8.81
C GLU A 423 -18.04 3.57 -9.60
N LEU A 424 -17.30 3.94 -10.64
CA LEU A 424 -17.65 5.04 -11.54
C LEU A 424 -18.32 4.55 -12.84
N SER A 425 -18.53 3.25 -12.97
CA SER A 425 -19.28 2.67 -14.09
C SER A 425 -20.76 2.56 -13.74
N SER A 426 -21.62 2.50 -14.73
CA SER A 426 -23.04 2.16 -14.55
C SER A 426 -23.57 1.30 -15.68
N ILE A 427 -24.58 0.47 -15.37
CA ILE A 427 -25.38 -0.30 -16.34
C ILE A 427 -26.81 0.23 -16.27
N THR A 428 -27.34 0.65 -17.41
CA THR A 428 -28.72 1.19 -17.51
C THR A 428 -29.43 0.69 -18.76
N SER A 429 -30.74 0.84 -18.80
CA SER A 429 -31.54 0.54 -20.00
C SER A 429 -31.56 1.68 -21.02
N ASP A 430 -31.10 2.86 -20.66
CA ASP A 430 -31.04 4.06 -21.49
C ASP A 430 -29.89 4.98 -21.06
N SER A 431 -29.32 5.74 -22.00
CA SER A 431 -28.26 6.72 -21.70
C SER A 431 -28.11 7.72 -22.86
N ASP A 432 -27.97 9.00 -22.52
CA ASP A 432 -27.63 10.08 -23.46
C ASP A 432 -26.11 10.24 -23.68
N ALA A 433 -25.28 9.38 -23.06
CA ALA A 433 -23.83 9.47 -23.17
C ALA A 433 -23.35 9.16 -24.59
N GLU A 434 -22.32 9.88 -25.04
CA GLU A 434 -21.66 9.59 -26.31
C GLU A 434 -21.09 8.16 -26.29
N LEU A 435 -21.45 7.35 -27.29
CA LEU A 435 -21.13 5.94 -27.33
C LEU A 435 -19.90 5.65 -28.18
N THR A 436 -18.98 4.89 -27.62
CA THR A 436 -17.88 4.26 -28.35
C THR A 436 -18.39 3.01 -29.09
N ARG A 437 -18.22 2.96 -30.39
CA ARG A 437 -18.55 1.74 -31.16
C ARG A 437 -17.66 0.58 -30.73
N MET A 438 -18.21 -0.59 -30.43
CA MET A 438 -17.43 -1.76 -29.99
C MET A 438 -16.30 -2.16 -30.97
N GLY A 439 -16.50 -1.92 -32.26
CA GLY A 439 -15.45 -2.16 -33.28
C GLY A 439 -14.27 -1.18 -33.21
N MET A 440 -14.44 -0.07 -32.47
CA MET A 440 -13.42 0.95 -32.26
C MET A 440 -12.70 0.79 -30.90
N LEU A 441 -13.09 -0.19 -30.10
CA LEU A 441 -12.37 -0.51 -28.86
C LEU A 441 -10.95 -0.94 -29.18
N ARG A 442 -10.03 -0.18 -28.65
CA ARG A 442 -8.59 -0.36 -28.93
C ARG A 442 -7.97 -1.33 -27.94
N THR A 443 -7.01 -2.11 -28.41
CA THR A 443 -6.19 -2.99 -27.56
C THR A 443 -4.74 -2.51 -27.44
N LYS A 444 -4.34 -1.58 -28.29
CA LYS A 444 -2.96 -1.09 -28.39
C LYS A 444 -2.91 0.40 -28.71
N ALA A 445 -1.82 1.03 -28.28
CA ALA A 445 -1.51 2.42 -28.60
C ALA A 445 -0.03 2.57 -28.98
N ASN A 446 0.25 3.62 -29.74
CA ASN A 446 1.61 4.10 -29.98
C ASN A 446 1.75 5.44 -29.26
N VAL A 447 2.69 5.53 -28.34
CA VAL A 447 2.88 6.72 -27.51
C VAL A 447 4.34 7.12 -27.42
N GLU A 448 4.59 8.39 -27.19
CA GLU A 448 5.92 8.94 -26.97
C GLU A 448 5.85 9.94 -25.81
N GLY A 449 6.82 9.90 -24.91
CA GLY A 449 6.85 10.79 -23.76
C GLY A 449 8.18 10.79 -23.03
N VAL A 450 8.33 11.75 -22.13
CA VAL A 450 9.47 11.83 -21.20
C VAL A 450 9.20 10.97 -20.00
N VAL A 451 10.20 10.22 -19.55
CA VAL A 451 10.13 9.42 -18.33
C VAL A 451 10.26 10.33 -17.13
N LEU A 452 9.24 10.38 -16.28
CA LEU A 452 9.25 11.16 -15.04
C LEU A 452 9.86 10.39 -13.87
N CYS A 453 9.54 9.11 -13.74
CA CYS A 453 10.09 8.23 -12.70
C CYS A 453 10.13 6.79 -13.17
N CYS A 454 10.91 5.97 -12.50
CA CYS A 454 10.98 4.54 -12.75
C CYS A 454 11.18 3.76 -11.45
N SER A 455 10.67 2.54 -11.42
CA SER A 455 10.86 1.62 -10.29
C SER A 455 10.88 0.17 -10.76
N LYS A 456 11.58 -0.67 -10.00
CA LYS A 456 11.55 -2.12 -10.16
C LYS A 456 11.04 -2.75 -8.87
N ARG A 457 10.19 -3.75 -9.01
CA ARG A 457 9.69 -4.54 -7.89
C ARG A 457 9.84 -6.00 -8.20
N ASP A 458 10.35 -6.73 -7.26
CA ASP A 458 10.47 -8.17 -7.29
C ASP A 458 9.66 -8.76 -6.12
N GLY A 459 9.14 -9.96 -6.29
CA GLY A 459 8.37 -10.62 -5.25
C GLY A 459 8.13 -12.09 -5.55
N LYS A 460 7.39 -12.76 -4.67
CA LYS A 460 6.94 -14.15 -4.88
C LYS A 460 5.42 -14.18 -4.95
N ARG A 461 4.89 -15.02 -5.80
CA ARG A 461 3.44 -15.32 -5.86
C ARG A 461 3.07 -16.24 -4.69
N ALA A 462 1.78 -16.39 -4.42
CA ALA A 462 1.28 -17.34 -3.42
C ALA A 462 1.75 -18.80 -3.66
N ASP A 463 2.03 -19.17 -4.90
CA ASP A 463 2.59 -20.47 -5.28
C ASP A 463 4.14 -20.53 -5.17
N GLY A 464 4.79 -19.50 -4.59
CA GLY A 464 6.23 -19.41 -4.40
C GLY A 464 7.03 -18.99 -5.65
N ARG A 465 6.39 -18.87 -6.82
CA ARG A 465 7.08 -18.45 -8.05
C ARG A 465 7.49 -16.99 -8.00
N PRO A 466 8.75 -16.66 -8.35
CA PRO A 466 9.18 -15.27 -8.39
C PRO A 466 8.44 -14.51 -9.50
N TRP A 467 8.22 -13.22 -9.26
CA TRP A 467 7.76 -12.29 -10.25
C TRP A 467 8.59 -11.01 -10.20
N SER A 468 8.74 -10.36 -11.33
CA SER A 468 9.38 -9.06 -11.44
C SER A 468 8.49 -8.14 -12.24
N MET A 469 8.43 -6.88 -11.85
CA MET A 469 7.73 -5.80 -12.53
C MET A 469 8.65 -4.59 -12.61
N MET A 470 8.82 -4.03 -13.79
CA MET A 470 9.37 -2.71 -14.01
C MET A 470 8.22 -1.77 -14.34
N SER A 471 8.17 -0.61 -13.69
CA SER A 471 7.24 0.46 -14.07
C SER A 471 7.98 1.77 -14.29
N TYR A 472 7.48 2.58 -15.20
CA TYR A 472 7.89 3.96 -15.41
C TYR A 472 6.70 4.78 -15.89
N HIS A 473 6.78 6.09 -15.71
CA HIS A 473 5.70 6.99 -16.06
C HIS A 473 6.13 7.89 -17.21
N LEU A 474 5.37 7.85 -18.28
CA LEU A 474 5.55 8.72 -19.45
C LEU A 474 4.66 9.94 -19.36
N TRP A 475 5.23 11.08 -19.59
CA TRP A 475 4.55 12.37 -19.72
C TRP A 475 4.71 12.91 -21.14
N ASP A 476 3.62 13.29 -21.77
CA ASP A 476 3.59 13.79 -23.14
C ASP A 476 3.45 15.32 -23.27
N GLY A 477 3.51 16.03 -22.14
CA GLY A 477 3.28 17.47 -22.05
C GLY A 477 1.98 17.85 -21.37
N GLU A 478 1.00 16.96 -21.35
CA GLU A 478 -0.32 17.18 -20.75
C GLU A 478 -0.69 16.06 -19.76
N ARG A 479 -0.51 14.81 -20.16
CA ARG A 479 -0.96 13.64 -19.40
C ARG A 479 0.19 12.70 -19.04
N VAL A 480 -0.04 11.90 -18.00
CA VAL A 480 0.90 10.88 -17.56
C VAL A 480 0.26 9.50 -17.67
N ALA A 481 0.96 8.56 -18.27
CA ALA A 481 0.57 7.16 -18.24
C ALA A 481 1.65 6.30 -17.57
N GLU A 482 1.22 5.40 -16.68
CA GLU A 482 2.10 4.36 -16.16
C GLU A 482 2.36 3.31 -17.25
N VAL A 483 3.61 2.95 -17.45
CA VAL A 483 4.03 1.86 -18.34
C VAL A 483 4.59 0.73 -17.50
N VAL A 484 4.10 -0.49 -17.70
CA VAL A 484 4.55 -1.66 -16.96
C VAL A 484 5.08 -2.75 -17.87
N ALA A 485 6.16 -3.38 -17.43
CA ALA A 485 6.73 -4.59 -18.02
C ALA A 485 6.81 -5.68 -16.96
N PHE A 486 6.43 -6.92 -17.32
CA PHE A 486 6.45 -8.05 -16.40
C PHE A 486 7.36 -9.17 -16.91
N GLY A 487 8.07 -9.82 -15.98
CA GLY A 487 8.81 -11.05 -16.23
C GLY A 487 9.70 -10.98 -17.48
N SER A 488 9.41 -11.77 -18.51
CA SER A 488 10.20 -11.85 -19.73
C SER A 488 10.20 -10.58 -20.59
N ALA A 489 9.30 -9.63 -20.35
CA ALA A 489 9.34 -8.35 -21.02
C ALA A 489 10.45 -7.44 -20.46
N ILE A 490 10.93 -7.70 -19.25
CA ILE A 490 12.01 -6.96 -18.64
C ILE A 490 13.34 -7.43 -19.24
N ASN A 491 13.94 -6.59 -20.03
CA ASN A 491 15.23 -6.84 -20.69
C ASN A 491 16.18 -5.65 -20.48
N GLY A 492 17.39 -5.72 -21.04
CA GLY A 492 18.40 -4.66 -20.88
C GLY A 492 17.91 -3.27 -21.31
N THR A 493 17.12 -3.19 -22.38
CA THR A 493 16.53 -1.93 -22.85
C THR A 493 15.58 -1.34 -21.81
N ILE A 494 14.68 -2.15 -21.26
CA ILE A 494 13.74 -1.72 -20.21
C ILE A 494 14.50 -1.29 -18.95
N LEU A 495 15.50 -2.06 -18.53
CA LEU A 495 16.31 -1.78 -17.35
C LEU A 495 17.22 -0.55 -17.52
N SER A 496 17.47 -0.08 -18.74
CA SER A 496 18.26 1.14 -18.96
C SER A 496 17.45 2.43 -18.95
N ILE A 497 16.11 2.34 -18.89
CA ILE A 497 15.24 3.52 -18.84
C ILE A 497 15.44 4.29 -17.54
N ARG A 498 15.63 5.60 -17.66
CA ARG A 498 15.84 6.52 -16.52
C ARG A 498 15.00 7.78 -16.69
N PRO A 499 14.69 8.49 -15.60
CA PRO A 499 14.05 9.80 -15.65
C PRO A 499 14.79 10.77 -16.59
N GLY A 500 14.03 11.57 -17.34
CA GLY A 500 14.53 12.50 -18.36
C GLY A 500 14.80 11.88 -19.74
N MET A 501 14.70 10.57 -19.91
CA MET A 501 14.78 9.95 -21.23
C MET A 501 13.45 10.05 -21.97
N ILE A 502 13.52 10.24 -23.28
CA ILE A 502 12.34 10.17 -24.15
C ILE A 502 12.21 8.72 -24.63
N VAL A 503 11.03 8.15 -24.35
CA VAL A 503 10.71 6.77 -24.74
C VAL A 503 9.52 6.76 -25.69
N LYS A 504 9.68 6.03 -26.79
CA LYS A 504 8.65 5.78 -27.78
C LYS A 504 8.24 4.32 -27.73
N LEU A 505 6.96 4.07 -27.54
CA LEU A 505 6.34 2.76 -27.49
C LEU A 505 5.46 2.55 -28.71
N ILE A 506 5.72 1.52 -29.47
CA ILE A 506 4.90 1.13 -30.60
C ILE A 506 4.17 -0.17 -30.26
N SER A 507 2.85 -0.18 -30.40
CA SER A 507 1.97 -1.31 -30.07
C SER A 507 2.00 -1.72 -28.60
N ALA A 508 2.07 -0.78 -27.67
CA ALA A 508 1.86 -1.04 -26.24
C ALA A 508 0.41 -1.48 -25.99
N GLU A 509 0.20 -2.51 -25.17
CA GLU A 509 -1.15 -2.96 -24.81
C GLU A 509 -1.81 -1.98 -23.86
N LEU A 510 -3.10 -1.72 -24.07
CA LEU A 510 -3.90 -0.87 -23.18
C LEU A 510 -4.32 -1.64 -21.93
N GLY A 511 -4.29 -0.96 -20.81
CA GLY A 511 -4.76 -1.40 -19.53
C GLY A 511 -5.19 -0.21 -18.68
N TRP A 512 -5.43 -0.46 -17.42
CA TRP A 512 -5.78 0.58 -16.46
C TRP A 512 -5.17 0.29 -15.07
N ARG A 513 -4.99 1.36 -14.32
CA ARG A 513 -4.63 1.34 -12.91
C ARG A 513 -5.40 2.46 -12.21
N GLU A 514 -6.04 2.17 -11.09
CA GLU A 514 -6.84 3.13 -10.31
C GLU A 514 -7.81 3.97 -11.17
N GLY A 515 -8.40 3.33 -12.20
CA GLY A 515 -9.30 3.99 -13.14
C GLY A 515 -8.63 4.84 -14.23
N LEU A 516 -7.30 4.89 -14.29
CA LEU A 516 -6.51 5.65 -15.24
C LEU A 516 -5.84 4.76 -16.29
N VAL A 517 -5.50 5.32 -17.44
CA VAL A 517 -4.79 4.60 -18.51
C VAL A 517 -3.45 4.07 -18.01
N GLN A 518 -3.21 2.79 -18.21
CA GLN A 518 -1.94 2.11 -18.03
C GLN A 518 -1.54 1.45 -19.36
N LEU A 519 -0.27 1.52 -19.69
CA LEU A 519 0.29 0.86 -20.86
C LEU A 519 1.09 -0.37 -20.44
N ARG A 520 0.97 -1.47 -21.18
CA ARG A 520 1.68 -2.70 -20.88
C ARG A 520 2.58 -3.10 -22.03
N ILE A 521 3.80 -3.49 -21.70
CA ILE A 521 4.76 -3.99 -22.67
C ILE A 521 4.56 -5.49 -22.84
N ASP A 522 4.12 -5.88 -24.03
CA ASP A 522 4.15 -7.28 -24.47
C ASP A 522 5.51 -7.54 -25.15
N SER A 523 6.29 -8.47 -24.58
CA SER A 523 7.64 -8.83 -25.07
C SER A 523 7.70 -9.25 -26.54
N ARG A 524 6.57 -9.63 -27.13
CA ARG A 524 6.47 -10.13 -28.52
C ARG A 524 6.04 -9.07 -29.52
N THR A 525 5.32 -8.05 -29.08
CA THR A 525 4.65 -7.12 -30.00
C THR A 525 4.99 -5.65 -29.76
N THR A 526 5.40 -5.28 -28.55
CA THR A 526 5.75 -3.89 -28.25
C THR A 526 7.20 -3.61 -28.65
N ARG A 527 7.40 -2.62 -29.53
CA ARG A 527 8.73 -2.10 -29.86
C ARG A 527 9.00 -0.84 -29.02
N ILE A 528 10.21 -0.75 -28.51
CA ILE A 528 10.67 0.34 -27.67
C ILE A 528 11.84 1.03 -28.34
N GLU A 529 11.75 2.34 -28.45
CA GLU A 529 12.82 3.20 -28.91
C GLU A 529 13.14 4.21 -27.79
N ILE A 530 14.41 4.32 -27.44
CA ILE A 530 14.87 5.28 -26.43
C ILE A 530 15.68 6.33 -27.18
N LYS A 531 15.28 7.59 -27.03
CA LYS A 531 16.08 8.74 -27.48
C LYS A 531 16.89 9.22 -26.27
N SER A 532 18.16 9.56 -26.49
CA SER A 532 18.98 10.15 -25.43
C SER A 532 18.36 11.47 -24.94
N LYS A 533 18.67 11.84 -23.68
CA LYS A 533 18.23 13.12 -23.09
C LYS A 533 18.22 14.26 -24.08
N ALA A 534 17.12 15.01 -24.12
CA ALA A 534 17.10 16.33 -24.73
C ALA A 534 18.04 17.29 -23.99
#